data_91addf9d03b1e848dba1e61635608579
#
_entry.id   91addf9d03b1e848dba1e61635608579
#
_cell.length_a   1.000
_cell.length_b   1.000
_cell.length_c   1.000
_cell.angle_alpha   90.00
_cell.angle_beta   90.00
_cell.angle_gamma   90.00
#
_symmetry.space_group_name_H-M   'P 1'
#
loop_
_entity.id
_entity.type
_entity.pdbx_description
1 polymer ?
#
loop_
_entity_poly.entity_id
_entity_poly.type
_entity_poly.pdbx_seq_one_letter_code
_entity_poly.pdbx_strand_id
1 'polypeptide(L)'
;MSSAKQDLGHQLLEHGYVVVDNLIDDATIGRVRDEIHEVVDGIARGMHAEGLIPKSWTEKGFDRQLACIVEHDVAMATELVKRLHGTRGEGGHIGPAIFDLVSYATLLDSIETIVGPEIIGSSVYRIRPKAPGLVRGVVPWHQDSGYLLKHCDRELIVTCWIPLVDSNEANGCLHVLPDAHRQGILTHSTGGSGNYLEIKDQNLPGKCKPVPVPVQRGSVLFMTNLTPHSSYANNTDAVRWSVDFRYQSSEVPNNVGKTPADFDPSSPEVEIACFPPEADFVLRSPKHPEKVVRTWQGLNKIREDYFARRAGMAEFPFRWTA
;
A
#
# COMPACT_ATOMS: atom_id res chain seq x y z
N MET A 1 -19.05 -5.45 -23.40
CA MET A 1 -18.30 -5.40 -22.13
C MET A 1 -18.95 -6.38 -21.17
N SER A 2 -18.20 -7.33 -20.69
CA SER A 2 -18.68 -8.54 -20.00
C SER A 2 -19.38 -8.23 -18.67
N SER A 3 -20.45 -8.98 -18.35
CA SER A 3 -21.20 -8.96 -17.08
C SER A 3 -20.30 -9.07 -15.82
N ALA A 4 -19.15 -9.70 -15.94
CA ALA A 4 -18.18 -9.84 -14.86
C ALA A 4 -17.53 -8.52 -14.39
N LYS A 5 -17.38 -7.52 -15.30
CA LYS A 5 -16.80 -6.21 -14.92
C LYS A 5 -17.83 -5.31 -14.18
N GLN A 6 -19.12 -5.44 -14.46
CA GLN A 6 -20.19 -4.72 -13.73
C GLN A 6 -20.40 -5.26 -12.32
N ASP A 7 -19.95 -6.48 -12.06
CA ASP A 7 -20.12 -7.16 -10.78
C ASP A 7 -19.06 -6.77 -9.74
N LEU A 8 -17.83 -6.35 -10.19
CA LEU A 8 -16.71 -6.05 -9.28
C LEU A 8 -17.04 -4.92 -8.30
N GLY A 9 -17.56 -3.80 -8.80
CA GLY A 9 -17.92 -2.66 -7.94
C GLY A 9 -19.05 -3.02 -6.98
N HIS A 10 -20.04 -3.78 -7.44
CA HIS A 10 -21.15 -4.25 -6.61
C HIS A 10 -20.65 -5.18 -5.48
N GLN A 11 -19.83 -6.18 -5.80
CA GLN A 11 -19.26 -7.10 -4.81
C GLN A 11 -18.41 -6.36 -3.78
N LEU A 12 -17.57 -5.41 -4.25
CA LEU A 12 -16.73 -4.60 -3.35
C LEU A 12 -17.58 -3.79 -2.38
N LEU A 13 -18.63 -3.13 -2.86
CA LEU A 13 -19.52 -2.33 -2.00
C LEU A 13 -20.42 -3.19 -1.12
N GLU A 14 -20.75 -4.40 -1.54
CA GLU A 14 -21.55 -5.33 -0.75
C GLU A 14 -20.75 -5.97 0.39
N HIS A 15 -19.55 -6.47 0.13
CA HIS A 15 -18.77 -7.24 1.10
C HIS A 15 -17.59 -6.48 1.72
N GLY A 16 -17.23 -5.32 1.16
CA GLY A 16 -16.07 -4.52 1.55
C GLY A 16 -14.77 -4.97 0.91
N TYR A 17 -14.73 -6.14 0.29
CA TYR A 17 -13.56 -6.70 -0.39
C TYR A 17 -13.95 -7.65 -1.52
N VAL A 18 -13.05 -7.84 -2.46
CA VAL A 18 -13.18 -8.85 -3.54
C VAL A 18 -11.81 -9.22 -4.07
N VAL A 19 -11.59 -10.48 -4.41
CA VAL A 19 -10.39 -10.96 -5.08
C VAL A 19 -10.69 -11.14 -6.56
N VAL A 20 -9.82 -10.58 -7.41
CA VAL A 20 -9.85 -10.82 -8.86
C VAL A 20 -8.61 -11.61 -9.24
N ASP A 21 -8.84 -12.84 -9.69
CA ASP A 21 -7.77 -13.75 -10.04
C ASP A 21 -7.12 -13.40 -11.37
N ASN A 22 -5.79 -13.60 -11.46
CA ASN A 22 -5.00 -13.47 -12.68
C ASN A 22 -5.20 -12.13 -13.42
N LEU A 23 -5.31 -11.03 -12.67
CA LEU A 23 -5.52 -9.70 -13.22
C LEU A 23 -4.23 -9.12 -13.83
N ILE A 24 -3.09 -9.48 -13.30
CA ILE A 24 -1.76 -8.99 -13.69
C ILE A 24 -0.95 -10.16 -14.20
N ASP A 25 -0.33 -9.98 -15.37
CA ASP A 25 0.48 -11.03 -15.97
C ASP A 25 1.78 -11.32 -15.22
N ASP A 26 2.27 -12.55 -15.35
CA ASP A 26 3.48 -13.02 -14.67
C ASP A 26 4.74 -12.22 -15.08
N ALA A 27 4.81 -11.72 -16.30
CA ALA A 27 5.97 -10.94 -16.76
C ALA A 27 6.02 -9.58 -16.05
N THR A 28 4.87 -8.93 -15.84
CA THR A 28 4.78 -7.68 -15.07
C THR A 28 5.15 -7.91 -13.61
N ILE A 29 4.60 -8.94 -12.96
CA ILE A 29 4.99 -9.30 -11.59
C ILE A 29 6.49 -9.64 -11.51
N GLY A 30 7.03 -10.35 -12.51
CA GLY A 30 8.46 -10.67 -12.60
C GLY A 30 9.33 -9.42 -12.58
N ARG A 31 9.03 -8.43 -13.44
CA ARG A 31 9.78 -7.15 -13.47
C ARG A 31 9.74 -6.40 -12.13
N VAL A 32 8.59 -6.40 -11.45
CA VAL A 32 8.47 -5.78 -10.12
C VAL A 32 9.32 -6.51 -9.09
N ARG A 33 9.34 -7.84 -9.11
CA ARG A 33 10.19 -8.64 -8.22
C ARG A 33 11.67 -8.37 -8.47
N ASP A 34 12.08 -8.32 -9.73
CA ASP A 34 13.47 -8.05 -10.12
C ASP A 34 13.90 -6.65 -9.65
N GLU A 35 13.08 -5.62 -9.88
CA GLU A 35 13.36 -4.26 -9.43
C GLU A 35 13.48 -4.17 -7.90
N ILE A 36 12.55 -4.75 -7.16
CA ILE A 36 12.61 -4.75 -5.68
C ILE A 36 13.84 -5.54 -5.21
N HIS A 37 14.17 -6.67 -5.86
CA HIS A 37 15.34 -7.46 -5.50
C HIS A 37 16.64 -6.66 -5.70
N GLU A 38 16.78 -5.95 -6.81
CA GLU A 38 17.94 -5.09 -7.06
C GLU A 38 18.11 -4.02 -5.98
N VAL A 39 17.01 -3.41 -5.54
CA VAL A 39 17.03 -2.40 -4.46
C VAL A 39 17.43 -3.03 -3.12
N VAL A 40 16.80 -4.14 -2.75
CA VAL A 40 17.10 -4.87 -1.50
C VAL A 40 18.54 -5.34 -1.47
N ASP A 41 19.00 -5.89 -2.57
CA ASP A 41 20.39 -6.38 -2.70
C ASP A 41 21.40 -5.22 -2.65
N GLY A 42 21.10 -4.10 -3.31
CA GLY A 42 21.91 -2.89 -3.24
C GLY A 42 22.04 -2.37 -1.80
N ILE A 43 20.92 -2.32 -1.05
CA ILE A 43 20.93 -1.93 0.37
C ILE A 43 21.75 -2.93 1.21
N ALA A 44 21.54 -4.23 1.02
CA ALA A 44 22.24 -5.27 1.77
C ALA A 44 23.76 -5.23 1.51
N ARG A 45 24.18 -5.04 0.26
CA ARG A 45 25.60 -4.85 -0.08
C ARG A 45 26.19 -3.58 0.55
N GLY A 46 25.43 -2.49 0.55
CA GLY A 46 25.84 -1.25 1.24
C GLY A 46 26.02 -1.48 2.74
N MET A 47 25.09 -2.14 3.41
CA MET A 47 25.18 -2.48 4.82
C MET A 47 26.35 -3.42 5.13
N HIS A 48 26.66 -4.35 4.23
CA HIS A 48 27.86 -5.19 4.36
C HIS A 48 29.14 -4.36 4.23
N ALA A 49 29.23 -3.45 3.28
CA ALA A 49 30.38 -2.56 3.12
C ALA A 49 30.55 -1.61 4.32
N GLU A 50 29.46 -1.21 4.96
CA GLU A 50 29.45 -0.44 6.21
C GLU A 50 29.84 -1.27 7.44
N GLY A 51 29.99 -2.59 7.31
CA GLY A 51 30.30 -3.50 8.41
C GLY A 51 29.12 -3.80 9.35
N LEU A 52 27.89 -3.46 8.95
CA LEU A 52 26.68 -3.68 9.74
C LEU A 52 26.21 -5.14 9.70
N ILE A 53 26.46 -5.83 8.59
CA ILE A 53 26.15 -7.26 8.41
C ILE A 53 27.36 -7.99 7.83
N PRO A 54 27.57 -9.30 8.14
CA PRO A 54 28.77 -10.02 7.73
C PRO A 54 28.83 -10.36 6.25
N LYS A 55 27.67 -10.38 5.56
CA LYS A 55 27.51 -10.61 4.12
C LYS A 55 26.17 -10.10 3.64
N SER A 56 25.95 -9.96 2.34
CA SER A 56 24.71 -9.47 1.75
C SER A 56 23.63 -10.54 1.52
N TRP A 57 24.00 -11.84 1.52
CA TRP A 57 23.12 -12.97 1.16
C TRP A 57 22.49 -12.85 -0.25
N THR A 58 23.14 -12.16 -1.18
CA THR A 58 22.68 -11.99 -2.57
C THR A 58 22.34 -13.33 -3.23
N GLU A 59 23.13 -14.36 -2.96
CA GLU A 59 22.96 -15.72 -3.53
C GLU A 59 21.66 -16.42 -3.10
N LYS A 60 20.95 -15.88 -2.12
CA LYS A 60 19.67 -16.43 -1.63
C LYS A 60 18.45 -15.96 -2.42
N GLY A 61 18.64 -14.95 -3.29
CA GLY A 61 17.59 -14.43 -4.14
C GLY A 61 16.47 -13.71 -3.41
N PHE A 62 15.50 -13.23 -4.19
CA PHE A 62 14.41 -12.38 -3.73
C PHE A 62 13.63 -12.93 -2.53
N ASP A 63 13.28 -14.22 -2.57
CA ASP A 63 12.38 -14.81 -1.57
C ASP A 63 13.07 -15.08 -0.23
N ARG A 64 14.41 -15.21 -0.19
CA ARG A 64 15.14 -15.66 1.01
C ARG A 64 16.16 -14.65 1.55
N GLN A 65 16.63 -13.69 0.75
CA GLN A 65 17.71 -12.79 1.16
C GLN A 65 17.39 -12.04 2.46
N LEU A 66 16.24 -11.37 2.53
CA LEU A 66 15.84 -10.65 3.75
C LEU A 66 15.57 -11.61 4.92
N ALA A 67 15.03 -12.80 4.67
CA ALA A 67 14.81 -13.79 5.73
C ALA A 67 16.12 -14.22 6.37
N CYS A 68 17.18 -14.45 5.59
CA CYS A 68 18.51 -14.75 6.11
C CYS A 68 19.12 -13.60 6.92
N ILE A 69 18.83 -12.35 6.56
CA ILE A 69 19.27 -11.18 7.35
C ILE A 69 18.50 -11.15 8.68
N VAL A 70 17.18 -11.45 8.69
CA VAL A 70 16.37 -11.57 9.91
C VAL A 70 16.90 -12.68 10.83
N GLU A 71 17.20 -13.86 10.26
CA GLU A 71 17.78 -15.00 11.01
C GLU A 71 19.12 -14.62 11.66
N HIS A 72 19.90 -13.76 11.00
CA HIS A 72 21.18 -13.29 11.54
C HIS A 72 20.99 -12.18 12.58
N ASP A 73 20.25 -11.13 12.25
CA ASP A 73 20.02 -9.97 13.10
C ASP A 73 18.73 -9.22 12.72
N VAL A 74 17.72 -9.29 13.59
CA VAL A 74 16.42 -8.63 13.41
C VAL A 74 16.55 -7.10 13.35
N ALA A 75 17.49 -6.50 14.08
CA ALA A 75 17.69 -5.05 14.08
C ALA A 75 18.24 -4.59 12.72
N MET A 76 19.19 -5.34 12.15
CA MET A 76 19.74 -5.06 10.84
C MET A 76 18.71 -5.29 9.73
N ALA A 77 17.89 -6.32 9.81
CA ALA A 77 16.77 -6.51 8.91
C ALA A 77 15.76 -5.35 8.99
N THR A 78 15.48 -4.85 10.20
CA THR A 78 14.63 -3.68 10.42
C THR A 78 15.23 -2.43 9.79
N GLU A 79 16.53 -2.24 9.90
CA GLU A 79 17.26 -1.13 9.27
C GLU A 79 17.20 -1.23 7.73
N LEU A 80 17.38 -2.42 7.16
CA LEU A 80 17.20 -2.64 5.72
C LEU A 80 15.81 -2.22 5.26
N VAL A 81 14.76 -2.66 5.96
CA VAL A 81 13.37 -2.31 5.63
C VAL A 81 13.12 -0.80 5.76
N LYS A 82 13.74 -0.11 6.72
CA LYS A 82 13.67 1.36 6.80
C LYS A 82 14.30 2.01 5.57
N ARG A 83 15.48 1.56 5.16
CA ARG A 83 16.16 2.08 3.95
C ARG A 83 15.34 1.82 2.69
N LEU A 84 14.67 0.67 2.58
CA LEU A 84 13.74 0.36 1.47
C LEU A 84 12.56 1.34 1.41
N HIS A 85 12.06 1.77 2.57
CA HIS A 85 10.92 2.70 2.67
C HIS A 85 11.32 4.19 2.66
N GLY A 86 12.62 4.50 2.56
CA GLY A 86 13.14 5.86 2.69
C GLY A 86 13.29 6.29 4.16
N THR A 87 14.39 7.00 4.45
CA THR A 87 14.77 7.38 5.83
C THR A 87 13.93 8.51 6.41
N ARG A 88 13.20 9.25 5.57
CA ARG A 88 12.43 10.43 5.95
C ARG A 88 10.93 10.31 5.77
N GLY A 89 10.41 9.10 5.52
CA GLY A 89 9.00 8.92 5.17
C GLY A 89 8.65 9.39 3.75
N GLU A 90 9.65 9.51 2.90
CA GLU A 90 9.57 10.00 1.50
C GLU A 90 8.79 9.05 0.57
N GLY A 91 8.07 8.07 1.15
CA GLY A 91 7.47 6.97 0.40
C GLY A 91 8.54 5.97 -0.07
N GLY A 92 8.18 4.71 -0.25
CA GLY A 92 9.11 3.67 -0.66
C GLY A 92 9.75 3.92 -2.01
N HIS A 93 10.64 3.02 -2.39
CA HIS A 93 11.24 3.01 -3.72
C HIS A 93 10.18 3.16 -4.81
N ILE A 94 10.44 4.00 -5.79
CA ILE A 94 9.71 4.11 -7.04
C ILE A 94 10.68 3.92 -8.19
N GLY A 95 10.34 3.02 -9.10
CA GLY A 95 11.08 2.75 -10.30
C GLY A 95 10.15 2.38 -11.44
N PRO A 96 10.68 2.04 -12.63
CA PRO A 96 9.86 1.75 -13.81
C PRO A 96 8.86 0.63 -13.61
N ALA A 97 9.25 -0.49 -12.97
CA ALA A 97 8.34 -1.63 -12.83
C ALA A 97 7.24 -1.37 -11.78
N ILE A 98 7.53 -0.67 -10.68
CA ILE A 98 6.51 -0.25 -9.71
C ILE A 98 5.54 0.74 -10.38
N PHE A 99 6.04 1.67 -11.19
CA PHE A 99 5.18 2.62 -11.90
C PHE A 99 4.32 1.93 -12.95
N ASP A 100 4.89 0.99 -13.73
CA ASP A 100 4.14 0.16 -14.68
C ASP A 100 3.03 -0.64 -13.98
N LEU A 101 3.27 -1.11 -12.77
CA LEU A 101 2.27 -1.84 -12.00
C LEU A 101 1.15 -0.94 -11.49
N VAL A 102 1.45 0.23 -10.92
CA VAL A 102 0.41 1.16 -10.43
C VAL A 102 -0.43 1.74 -11.57
N SER A 103 0.14 1.86 -12.77
CA SER A 103 -0.54 2.32 -13.98
C SER A 103 -0.96 1.18 -14.92
N TYR A 104 -0.92 -0.07 -14.47
CA TYR A 104 -1.21 -1.24 -15.29
C TYR A 104 -2.62 -1.17 -15.89
N ALA A 105 -2.72 -1.26 -17.22
CA ALA A 105 -3.94 -0.95 -17.94
C ALA A 105 -5.14 -1.76 -17.45
N THR A 106 -5.00 -3.09 -17.29
CA THR A 106 -6.09 -3.96 -16.85
C THR A 106 -6.50 -3.67 -15.39
N LEU A 107 -5.56 -3.27 -14.54
CA LEU A 107 -5.86 -2.81 -13.18
C LEU A 107 -6.65 -1.51 -13.21
N LEU A 108 -6.21 -0.51 -14.00
CA LEU A 108 -6.94 0.75 -14.14
C LEU A 108 -8.32 0.55 -14.78
N ASP A 109 -8.48 -0.40 -15.71
CA ASP A 109 -9.80 -0.75 -16.27
C ASP A 109 -10.74 -1.33 -15.20
N SER A 110 -10.20 -2.09 -14.26
CA SER A 110 -10.97 -2.61 -13.13
C SER A 110 -11.35 -1.50 -12.16
N ILE A 111 -10.41 -0.62 -11.83
CA ILE A 111 -10.64 0.57 -10.98
C ILE A 111 -11.67 1.50 -11.62
N GLU A 112 -11.62 1.72 -12.94
CA GLU A 112 -12.59 2.56 -13.65
C GLU A 112 -14.03 2.08 -13.45
N THR A 113 -14.26 0.77 -13.36
CA THR A 113 -15.61 0.23 -13.10
C THR A 113 -16.13 0.54 -11.70
N ILE A 114 -15.23 0.89 -10.76
CA ILE A 114 -15.57 1.17 -9.37
C ILE A 114 -15.68 2.67 -9.12
N VAL A 115 -14.68 3.45 -9.57
CA VAL A 115 -14.55 4.88 -9.23
C VAL A 115 -14.84 5.82 -10.41
N GLY A 116 -15.11 5.29 -11.60
CA GLY A 116 -15.32 6.07 -12.83
C GLY A 116 -14.03 6.37 -13.59
N PRO A 117 -14.13 7.06 -14.74
CA PRO A 117 -13.03 7.17 -15.71
C PRO A 117 -11.91 8.15 -15.31
N GLU A 118 -12.14 8.98 -14.30
CA GLU A 118 -11.18 9.95 -13.79
C GLU A 118 -10.50 9.36 -12.56
N ILE A 119 -9.29 8.82 -12.70
CA ILE A 119 -8.62 8.04 -11.64
C ILE A 119 -7.43 8.80 -11.08
N ILE A 120 -7.45 8.99 -9.76
CA ILE A 120 -6.33 9.47 -8.96
C ILE A 120 -5.68 8.29 -8.26
N GLY A 121 -4.34 8.19 -8.37
CA GLY A 121 -3.53 7.33 -7.53
C GLY A 121 -3.09 8.08 -6.28
N SER A 122 -3.24 7.45 -5.12
CA SER A 122 -2.67 7.96 -3.90
C SER A 122 -1.19 7.57 -3.84
N SER A 123 -0.36 8.52 -3.43
CA SER A 123 1.05 8.25 -3.17
C SER A 123 1.30 7.41 -1.92
N VAL A 124 0.25 7.13 -1.15
CA VAL A 124 0.32 6.15 -0.06
C VAL A 124 0.36 4.75 -0.64
N TYR A 125 1.53 4.33 -1.08
CA TYR A 125 1.78 2.95 -1.46
C TYR A 125 2.93 2.38 -0.62
N ARG A 126 2.95 1.05 -0.47
CA ARG A 126 4.00 0.39 0.31
C ARG A 126 4.45 -0.90 -0.37
N ILE A 127 5.77 -1.09 -0.37
CA ILE A 127 6.39 -2.39 -0.60
C ILE A 127 6.44 -3.08 0.76
N ARG A 128 5.78 -4.23 0.89
CA ARG A 128 5.60 -4.88 2.19
C ARG A 128 6.31 -6.23 2.25
N PRO A 129 7.54 -6.27 2.77
CA PRO A 129 8.20 -7.51 3.12
C PRO A 129 7.62 -8.06 4.43
N LYS A 130 7.00 -9.21 4.38
CA LYS A 130 6.61 -9.99 5.56
C LYS A 130 7.63 -11.13 5.73
N ALA A 131 8.77 -10.81 6.34
CA ALA A 131 9.79 -11.80 6.61
C ALA A 131 9.45 -12.61 7.88
N PRO A 132 9.76 -13.91 7.94
CA PRO A 132 9.62 -14.71 9.15
C PRO A 132 10.45 -14.11 10.29
N GLY A 133 9.90 -14.08 11.50
CA GLY A 133 10.57 -13.52 12.68
C GLY A 133 10.60 -11.98 12.76
N LEU A 134 10.18 -11.27 11.72
CA LEU A 134 10.13 -9.80 11.73
C LEU A 134 8.79 -9.31 12.30
N VAL A 135 8.81 -8.78 13.53
CA VAL A 135 7.60 -8.28 14.24
C VAL A 135 6.85 -7.22 13.44
N ARG A 136 7.56 -6.32 12.75
CA ARG A 136 6.95 -5.28 11.91
C ARG A 136 6.16 -5.83 10.72
N GLY A 137 6.30 -7.11 10.40
CA GLY A 137 5.49 -7.80 9.38
C GLY A 137 4.08 -8.16 9.85
N VAL A 138 3.80 -8.15 11.17
CA VAL A 138 2.47 -8.38 11.73
C VAL A 138 1.73 -7.05 11.78
N VAL A 139 0.61 -6.95 11.06
CA VAL A 139 -0.18 -5.71 11.00
C VAL A 139 -1.47 -5.93 11.79
N PRO A 140 -1.72 -5.15 12.86
CA PRO A 140 -2.93 -5.26 13.66
C PRO A 140 -4.18 -4.90 12.86
N TRP A 141 -5.35 -5.15 13.42
CA TRP A 141 -6.62 -4.73 12.84
C TRP A 141 -6.67 -3.22 12.67
N HIS A 142 -6.95 -2.77 11.45
CA HIS A 142 -7.07 -1.37 11.10
C HIS A 142 -7.97 -1.20 9.87
N GLN A 143 -8.38 0.03 9.63
CA GLN A 143 -8.97 0.49 8.37
C GLN A 143 -8.02 1.49 7.75
N ASP A 144 -7.90 1.50 6.44
CA ASP A 144 -7.04 2.47 5.75
C ASP A 144 -7.46 3.92 6.03
N SER A 145 -8.77 4.18 6.17
CA SER A 145 -9.29 5.47 6.62
C SER A 145 -8.74 5.94 7.97
N GLY A 146 -8.26 5.02 8.81
CA GLY A 146 -7.58 5.38 10.06
C GLY A 146 -6.35 6.26 9.84
N TYR A 147 -5.67 6.11 8.71
CA TYR A 147 -4.50 6.88 8.29
C TYR A 147 -4.84 8.11 7.45
N LEU A 148 -6.10 8.34 7.15
CA LEU A 148 -6.56 9.42 6.29
C LEU A 148 -7.24 10.53 7.12
N LEU A 149 -7.39 11.73 6.55
CA LEU A 149 -8.15 12.80 7.18
C LEU A 149 -9.64 12.44 7.26
N LYS A 150 -10.32 13.03 8.24
CA LYS A 150 -11.70 12.70 8.59
C LYS A 150 -12.70 12.86 7.44
N HIS A 151 -12.46 13.77 6.49
CA HIS A 151 -13.35 13.93 5.34
C HIS A 151 -13.33 12.71 4.41
N CYS A 152 -12.24 11.94 4.37
CA CYS A 152 -12.13 10.70 3.59
C CYS A 152 -12.99 9.55 4.11
N ASP A 153 -13.53 9.63 5.35
CA ASP A 153 -14.34 8.55 5.91
C ASP A 153 -15.68 8.35 5.19
N ARG A 154 -16.13 9.32 4.42
CA ARG A 154 -17.40 9.29 3.68
C ARG A 154 -17.21 8.94 2.21
N GLU A 155 -15.96 8.82 1.80
CA GLU A 155 -15.62 8.67 0.40
C GLU A 155 -15.05 7.27 0.12
N LEU A 156 -15.19 6.82 -1.12
CA LEU A 156 -14.64 5.55 -1.53
C LEU A 156 -13.20 5.72 -2.03
N ILE A 157 -12.27 5.18 -1.26
CA ILE A 157 -10.89 4.98 -1.67
C ILE A 157 -10.66 3.47 -1.78
N VAL A 158 -10.23 3.03 -2.95
CA VAL A 158 -10.04 1.60 -3.23
C VAL A 158 -8.60 1.23 -2.95
N THR A 159 -8.39 0.31 -2.04
CA THR A 159 -7.08 -0.31 -1.82
C THR A 159 -6.94 -1.54 -2.69
N CYS A 160 -5.86 -1.59 -3.47
CA CYS A 160 -5.44 -2.76 -4.24
C CYS A 160 -4.22 -3.37 -3.57
N TRP A 161 -4.40 -4.53 -2.97
CA TRP A 161 -3.31 -5.29 -2.40
C TRP A 161 -2.88 -6.41 -3.36
N ILE A 162 -1.61 -6.40 -3.76
CA ILE A 162 -1.05 -7.24 -4.83
C ILE A 162 0.10 -8.07 -4.27
N PRO A 163 -0.07 -9.37 -4.11
CA PRO A 163 1.01 -10.26 -3.69
C PRO A 163 1.99 -10.49 -4.85
N LEU A 164 3.27 -10.42 -4.56
CA LEU A 164 4.35 -10.73 -5.51
C LEU A 164 4.81 -12.19 -5.44
N VAL A 165 4.28 -12.93 -4.48
CA VAL A 165 4.38 -14.39 -4.28
C VAL A 165 3.01 -14.90 -3.85
N ASP A 166 2.73 -16.18 -3.97
CA ASP A 166 1.47 -16.72 -3.44
C ASP A 166 1.33 -16.44 -1.96
N SER A 167 0.19 -15.89 -1.57
CA SER A 167 -0.13 -15.54 -0.19
C SER A 167 -1.17 -16.49 0.38
N ASN A 168 -0.86 -17.07 1.52
CA ASN A 168 -1.73 -18.01 2.23
C ASN A 168 -1.59 -17.83 3.75
N GLU A 169 -2.33 -18.60 4.54
CA GLU A 169 -2.31 -18.48 5.98
C GLU A 169 -0.93 -18.78 6.59
N ALA A 170 -0.18 -19.73 6.02
CA ALA A 170 1.13 -20.09 6.55
C ALA A 170 2.14 -18.94 6.43
N ASN A 171 2.09 -18.14 5.35
CA ASN A 171 2.98 -16.99 5.16
C ASN A 171 2.33 -15.64 5.51
N GLY A 172 1.19 -15.67 6.22
CA GLY A 172 0.53 -14.49 6.77
C GLY A 172 -0.24 -13.69 5.73
N CYS A 173 -1.19 -14.30 5.03
CA CYS A 173 -2.16 -13.60 4.18
C CYS A 173 -2.95 -12.56 4.97
N LEU A 174 -3.67 -11.69 4.26
CA LEU A 174 -4.59 -10.76 4.91
C LEU A 174 -5.81 -11.51 5.47
N HIS A 175 -6.33 -10.96 6.56
CA HIS A 175 -7.63 -11.29 7.12
C HIS A 175 -8.51 -10.06 7.03
N VAL A 176 -9.78 -10.22 6.70
CA VAL A 176 -10.77 -9.15 6.63
C VAL A 176 -11.93 -9.45 7.57
N LEU A 177 -12.66 -8.41 7.96
CA LEU A 177 -13.97 -8.54 8.58
C LEU A 177 -15.03 -8.19 7.52
N PRO A 178 -15.65 -9.19 6.87
CA PRO A 178 -16.67 -8.96 5.86
C PRO A 178 -17.82 -8.10 6.41
N ASP A 179 -18.41 -7.24 5.58
CA ASP A 179 -19.55 -6.36 5.89
C ASP A 179 -19.29 -5.31 6.99
N ALA A 180 -18.15 -5.36 7.68
CA ALA A 180 -17.85 -4.41 8.77
C ALA A 180 -17.59 -2.98 8.25
N HIS A 181 -17.21 -2.80 6.99
CA HIS A 181 -17.06 -1.49 6.34
C HIS A 181 -18.35 -0.64 6.39
N ARG A 182 -19.52 -1.29 6.45
CA ARG A 182 -20.84 -0.63 6.54
C ARG A 182 -21.06 0.09 7.87
N GLN A 183 -20.23 -0.17 8.87
CA GLN A 183 -20.30 0.51 10.18
C GLN A 183 -19.53 1.84 10.18
N GLY A 184 -18.92 2.21 9.05
CA GLY A 184 -18.07 3.39 8.96
C GLY A 184 -16.73 3.20 9.64
N ILE A 185 -16.10 4.31 10.04
CA ILE A 185 -14.80 4.29 10.69
C ILE A 185 -14.91 3.83 12.14
N LEU A 186 -14.11 2.83 12.48
CA LEU A 186 -14.00 2.32 13.86
C LEU A 186 -12.94 3.13 14.63
N THR A 187 -13.01 3.11 15.96
CA THR A 187 -12.03 3.78 16.80
C THR A 187 -10.68 3.08 16.72
N HIS A 188 -9.66 3.82 16.29
CA HIS A 188 -8.28 3.38 16.30
C HIS A 188 -7.53 3.92 17.51
N SER A 189 -6.41 3.29 17.83
CA SER A 189 -5.44 3.75 18.83
C SER A 189 -4.06 3.81 18.20
N THR A 190 -3.23 4.72 18.68
CA THR A 190 -1.79 4.76 18.34
C THR A 190 -1.00 3.80 19.23
N GLY A 191 0.22 3.46 18.83
CA GLY A 191 1.13 2.62 19.64
C GLY A 191 0.90 1.12 19.51
N GLY A 192 0.13 0.68 18.52
CA GLY A 192 0.04 -0.75 18.18
C GLY A 192 1.39 -1.35 17.78
N SER A 193 1.44 -2.68 17.69
CA SER A 193 2.65 -3.42 17.31
C SER A 193 3.28 -2.83 16.02
N GLY A 194 4.58 -2.60 16.01
CA GLY A 194 5.29 -2.01 14.88
C GLY A 194 4.97 -0.53 14.61
N ASN A 195 4.39 0.19 15.58
CA ASN A 195 3.90 1.58 15.46
C ASN A 195 2.75 1.75 14.44
N TYR A 196 1.99 0.70 14.18
CA TYR A 196 0.76 0.81 13.41
C TYR A 196 -0.40 1.37 14.22
N LEU A 197 -1.37 1.98 13.53
CA LEU A 197 -2.70 2.19 14.12
C LEU A 197 -3.37 0.83 14.35
N GLU A 198 -4.13 0.73 15.44
CA GLU A 198 -4.78 -0.50 15.85
C GLU A 198 -6.23 -0.24 16.26
N ILE A 199 -7.14 -1.06 15.76
CA ILE A 199 -8.48 -1.20 16.32
C ILE A 199 -8.41 -2.26 17.42
N LYS A 200 -8.57 -1.85 18.67
CA LYS A 200 -8.55 -2.77 19.81
C LYS A 200 -9.75 -3.72 19.74
N ASP A 201 -9.61 -4.94 20.27
CA ASP A 201 -10.64 -5.99 20.20
C ASP A 201 -12.04 -5.52 20.63
N GLN A 202 -12.11 -4.71 21.68
CA GLN A 202 -13.39 -4.16 22.16
C GLN A 202 -14.08 -3.21 21.17
N ASN A 203 -13.35 -2.66 20.21
CA ASN A 203 -13.85 -1.77 19.18
C ASN A 203 -14.16 -2.51 17.86
N LEU A 204 -13.82 -3.79 17.77
CA LEU A 204 -14.16 -4.61 16.62
C LEU A 204 -15.65 -5.02 16.66
N PRO A 205 -16.31 -5.11 15.51
CA PRO A 205 -17.71 -5.54 15.45
C PRO A 205 -17.86 -7.01 15.88
N GLY A 206 -18.40 -7.26 17.06
CA GLY A 206 -18.50 -8.59 17.65
C GLY A 206 -19.33 -9.62 16.86
N LYS A 207 -20.08 -9.16 15.84
CA LYS A 207 -20.86 -10.04 14.94
C LYS A 207 -20.07 -10.48 13.71
N CYS A 208 -19.00 -9.80 13.35
CA CYS A 208 -18.18 -10.10 12.18
C CYS A 208 -17.07 -11.08 12.60
N LYS A 209 -16.90 -12.14 11.83
CA LYS A 209 -15.80 -13.11 12.04
C LYS A 209 -14.68 -12.84 11.05
N PRO A 210 -13.41 -12.83 11.51
CA PRO A 210 -12.28 -12.76 10.61
C PRO A 210 -12.29 -13.88 9.56
N VAL A 211 -12.03 -13.49 8.32
CA VAL A 211 -11.91 -14.42 7.20
C VAL A 211 -10.51 -14.29 6.61
N PRO A 212 -9.72 -15.36 6.52
CA PRO A 212 -8.46 -15.35 5.79
C PRO A 212 -8.73 -15.15 4.29
N VAL A 213 -7.90 -14.37 3.64
CA VAL A 213 -7.98 -14.11 2.20
C VAL A 213 -6.67 -14.54 1.54
N PRO A 214 -6.52 -15.83 1.20
CA PRO A 214 -5.43 -16.28 0.35
C PRO A 214 -5.54 -15.63 -1.03
N VAL A 215 -4.42 -15.17 -1.57
CA VAL A 215 -4.37 -14.50 -2.88
C VAL A 215 -3.17 -15.04 -3.64
N GLN A 216 -3.39 -15.57 -4.83
CA GLN A 216 -2.32 -16.06 -5.69
C GLN A 216 -1.56 -14.90 -6.34
N ARG A 217 -0.30 -15.11 -6.66
CA ARG A 217 0.51 -14.17 -7.43
C ARG A 217 -0.19 -13.82 -8.75
N GLY A 218 -0.20 -12.54 -9.11
CA GLY A 218 -0.92 -12.05 -10.30
C GLY A 218 -2.41 -11.73 -10.06
N SER A 219 -2.99 -12.18 -8.93
CA SER A 219 -4.32 -11.77 -8.48
C SER A 219 -4.27 -10.49 -7.67
N VAL A 220 -5.39 -9.81 -7.51
CA VAL A 220 -5.50 -8.55 -6.76
C VAL A 220 -6.64 -8.64 -5.75
N LEU A 221 -6.36 -8.33 -4.50
CA LEU A 221 -7.38 -8.10 -3.48
C LEU A 221 -7.75 -6.61 -3.48
N PHE A 222 -8.99 -6.31 -3.82
CA PHE A 222 -9.59 -4.99 -3.70
C PHE A 222 -10.29 -4.86 -2.36
N MET A 223 -10.11 -3.74 -1.67
CA MET A 223 -10.78 -3.41 -0.41
C MET A 223 -11.25 -1.97 -0.44
N THR A 224 -12.34 -1.67 0.27
CA THR A 224 -12.69 -0.29 0.58
C THR A 224 -11.77 0.24 1.68
N ASN A 225 -11.57 1.55 1.74
CA ASN A 225 -10.82 2.21 2.81
C ASN A 225 -11.41 1.99 4.22
N LEU A 226 -12.67 1.57 4.29
CA LEU A 226 -13.37 1.26 5.54
C LEU A 226 -13.39 -0.24 5.89
N THR A 227 -12.79 -1.10 5.08
CA THR A 227 -12.72 -2.54 5.35
C THR A 227 -11.70 -2.81 6.45
N PRO A 228 -12.11 -3.28 7.65
CA PRO A 228 -11.16 -3.66 8.67
C PRO A 228 -10.38 -4.89 8.22
N HIS A 229 -9.07 -4.80 8.28
CA HIS A 229 -8.17 -5.87 7.88
C HIS A 229 -6.92 -5.95 8.76
N SER A 230 -6.30 -7.12 8.75
CA SER A 230 -5.08 -7.41 9.51
C SER A 230 -4.22 -8.43 8.80
N SER A 231 -3.03 -8.71 9.31
CA SER A 231 -2.23 -9.84 8.84
C SER A 231 -1.36 -10.40 9.95
N TYR A 232 -1.34 -11.73 10.07
CA TYR A 232 -0.60 -12.44 11.11
C TYR A 232 0.86 -12.71 10.72
N ALA A 233 1.59 -13.41 11.59
CA ALA A 233 2.98 -13.75 11.36
C ALA A 233 3.17 -14.64 10.13
N ASN A 234 4.33 -14.52 9.52
CA ASN A 234 4.80 -15.46 8.51
C ASN A 234 5.55 -16.60 9.22
N ASN A 235 5.01 -17.81 9.13
CA ASN A 235 5.54 -19.02 9.76
C ASN A 235 6.30 -19.91 8.77
N THR A 236 6.60 -19.39 7.56
CA THR A 236 7.42 -20.09 6.57
C THR A 236 8.89 -19.65 6.69
N ASP A 237 9.73 -20.10 5.80
CA ASP A 237 11.15 -19.75 5.73
C ASP A 237 11.46 -18.67 4.65
N ALA A 238 10.45 -18.25 3.88
CA ALA A 238 10.57 -17.28 2.79
C ALA A 238 9.81 -15.98 3.11
N VAL A 239 10.21 -14.88 2.48
CA VAL A 239 9.55 -13.59 2.64
C VAL A 239 8.29 -13.53 1.77
N ARG A 240 7.15 -13.19 2.36
CA ARG A 240 5.94 -12.88 1.61
C ARG A 240 5.98 -11.39 1.21
N TRP A 241 6.28 -11.14 -0.05
CA TRP A 241 6.32 -9.82 -0.64
C TRP A 241 4.95 -9.42 -1.19
N SER A 242 4.56 -8.18 -0.97
CA SER A 242 3.38 -7.56 -1.59
C SER A 242 3.57 -6.08 -1.78
N VAL A 243 2.74 -5.48 -2.62
CA VAL A 243 2.60 -4.02 -2.72
C VAL A 243 1.13 -3.66 -2.54
N ASP A 244 0.86 -2.49 -2.02
CA ASP A 244 -0.50 -1.96 -1.92
C ASP A 244 -0.57 -0.55 -2.49
N PHE A 245 -1.56 -0.33 -3.35
CA PHE A 245 -1.87 0.95 -3.97
C PHE A 245 -3.27 1.41 -3.57
N ARG A 246 -3.53 2.71 -3.68
CA ARG A 246 -4.86 3.28 -3.43
C ARG A 246 -5.28 4.16 -4.59
N TYR A 247 -6.55 4.05 -4.93
CA TYR A 247 -7.16 4.75 -6.06
C TYR A 247 -8.49 5.37 -5.63
N GLN A 248 -8.81 6.52 -6.21
CA GLN A 248 -10.08 7.20 -5.98
C GLN A 248 -10.57 7.91 -7.24
N SER A 249 -11.85 8.27 -7.24
CA SER A 249 -12.41 9.16 -8.26
C SER A 249 -11.82 10.56 -8.13
N SER A 250 -11.69 11.23 -9.27
CA SER A 250 -11.34 12.64 -9.31
C SER A 250 -12.44 13.56 -8.78
N GLU A 251 -13.66 13.08 -8.69
CA GLU A 251 -14.79 13.86 -8.19
C GLU A 251 -14.92 13.84 -6.67
N VAL A 252 -14.14 12.96 -6.02
CA VAL A 252 -14.09 12.83 -4.57
C VAL A 252 -12.95 13.70 -4.05
N PRO A 253 -13.14 14.45 -2.95
CA PRO A 253 -12.04 15.14 -2.30
C PRO A 253 -10.89 14.18 -2.06
N ASN A 254 -9.76 14.45 -2.70
CA ASN A 254 -8.57 13.64 -2.51
C ASN A 254 -7.97 13.88 -1.13
N ASN A 255 -6.89 13.18 -0.84
CA ASN A 255 -6.15 13.38 0.39
C ASN A 255 -5.61 14.81 0.60
N VAL A 256 -5.78 15.69 -0.32
CA VAL A 256 -5.31 17.08 -0.27
C VAL A 256 -6.44 18.11 -0.21
N GLY A 257 -7.66 17.68 0.08
CA GLY A 257 -8.82 18.56 0.29
C GLY A 257 -9.33 19.27 -0.98
N LYS A 258 -8.79 18.95 -2.14
CA LYS A 258 -9.22 19.51 -3.44
C LYS A 258 -9.66 18.40 -4.38
N THR A 259 -10.63 18.70 -5.23
CA THR A 259 -10.96 17.79 -6.32
C THR A 259 -9.79 17.74 -7.29
N PRO A 260 -9.56 16.66 -8.01
CA PRO A 260 -8.46 16.54 -8.96
C PRO A 260 -8.54 17.50 -10.15
N ALA A 261 -9.72 18.03 -10.48
CA ALA A 261 -9.83 19.14 -11.42
C ALA A 261 -9.03 20.36 -10.94
N ASP A 262 -8.97 20.56 -9.62
CA ASP A 262 -8.27 21.63 -8.94
C ASP A 262 -6.93 21.18 -8.36
N PHE A 263 -6.54 19.91 -8.58
CA PHE A 263 -5.30 19.37 -8.06
C PHE A 263 -4.10 20.03 -8.74
N ASP A 264 -3.49 20.92 -8.02
CA ASP A 264 -2.21 21.51 -8.37
C ASP A 264 -1.18 21.07 -7.30
N PRO A 265 -0.29 20.12 -7.63
CA PRO A 265 0.74 19.68 -6.70
C PRO A 265 1.72 20.81 -6.32
N SER A 266 1.71 21.93 -7.07
CA SER A 266 2.50 23.12 -6.76
C SER A 266 1.81 24.10 -5.80
N SER A 267 0.53 23.89 -5.48
CA SER A 267 -0.21 24.77 -4.56
C SER A 267 0.33 24.68 -3.14
N PRO A 268 0.68 25.80 -2.49
CA PRO A 268 1.12 25.79 -1.10
C PRO A 268 0.01 25.46 -0.09
N GLU A 269 -1.25 25.45 -0.53
CA GLU A 269 -2.43 25.21 0.32
C GLU A 269 -2.87 23.74 0.34
N VAL A 270 -2.08 22.84 -0.25
CA VAL A 270 -2.38 21.41 -0.29
C VAL A 270 -2.37 20.83 1.13
N GLU A 271 -3.54 20.61 1.71
CA GLU A 271 -3.71 19.87 2.96
C GLU A 271 -3.56 18.38 2.71
N ILE A 272 -2.90 17.69 3.64
CA ILE A 272 -2.52 16.30 3.49
C ILE A 272 -3.35 15.40 4.35
N ALA A 273 -3.86 14.36 3.75
CA ALA A 273 -4.79 13.47 4.37
C ALA A 273 -4.19 12.19 4.92
N CYS A 274 -2.95 11.87 4.63
CA CYS A 274 -2.32 10.68 5.18
C CYS A 274 -1.11 10.99 6.04
N PHE A 275 -0.79 10.08 6.92
CA PHE A 275 0.40 10.14 7.76
C PHE A 275 1.28 8.91 7.51
N PRO A 276 2.54 9.06 7.07
CA PRO A 276 3.18 10.31 6.64
C PRO A 276 2.52 10.88 5.40
N PRO A 277 2.56 12.22 5.25
CA PRO A 277 1.93 12.90 4.14
C PRO A 277 2.65 12.59 2.81
N GLU A 278 1.88 12.32 1.79
CA GLU A 278 2.36 11.97 0.46
C GLU A 278 1.49 12.59 -0.64
N ALA A 279 2.07 12.89 -1.81
CA ALA A 279 1.36 13.54 -2.90
C ALA A 279 0.50 12.56 -3.71
N ASP A 280 -0.70 12.96 -4.07
CA ASP A 280 -1.54 12.22 -5.02
C ASP A 280 -1.18 12.60 -6.47
N PHE A 281 -1.56 11.75 -7.43
CA PHE A 281 -1.23 11.95 -8.83
C PHE A 281 -2.30 11.40 -9.77
N VAL A 282 -2.43 12.01 -10.96
CA VAL A 282 -3.43 11.60 -11.96
C VAL A 282 -2.91 10.39 -12.75
N LEU A 283 -3.66 9.29 -12.73
CA LEU A 283 -3.35 8.07 -13.49
C LEU A 283 -4.18 7.92 -14.77
N ARG A 284 -5.43 8.35 -14.74
CA ARG A 284 -6.32 8.33 -15.91
C ARG A 284 -7.25 9.54 -15.84
N SER A 285 -7.32 10.31 -16.90
CA SER A 285 -8.24 11.43 -17.03
C SER A 285 -8.59 11.66 -18.51
N PRO A 286 -9.76 11.24 -18.98
CA PRO A 286 -10.29 11.64 -20.28
C PRO A 286 -10.52 13.15 -20.40
N LYS A 287 -10.87 13.82 -19.31
CA LYS A 287 -11.12 15.27 -19.29
C LYS A 287 -9.82 16.09 -19.29
N HIS A 288 -8.78 15.58 -18.66
CA HIS A 288 -7.49 16.26 -18.47
C HIS A 288 -6.32 15.33 -18.80
N PRO A 289 -6.19 14.85 -20.05
CA PRO A 289 -5.14 13.89 -20.43
C PRO A 289 -3.71 14.46 -20.29
N GLU A 290 -3.57 15.79 -20.28
CA GLU A 290 -2.31 16.50 -20.07
C GLU A 290 -1.80 16.41 -18.61
N LYS A 291 -2.69 16.15 -17.65
CA LYS A 291 -2.34 15.99 -16.22
C LYS A 291 -1.91 14.56 -15.88
N VAL A 292 -2.13 13.60 -16.76
CA VAL A 292 -1.81 12.19 -16.51
C VAL A 292 -0.30 12.00 -16.37
N VAL A 293 0.11 11.47 -15.23
CA VAL A 293 1.51 11.07 -15.00
C VAL A 293 1.79 9.82 -15.82
N ARG A 294 2.83 9.87 -16.66
CA ARG A 294 3.14 8.81 -17.64
C ARG A 294 4.46 8.10 -17.39
N THR A 295 5.24 8.55 -16.42
CA THR A 295 6.56 8.00 -16.13
C THR A 295 6.84 7.99 -14.65
N TRP A 296 7.66 7.04 -14.21
CA TRP A 296 8.09 6.98 -12.82
C TRP A 296 8.89 8.24 -12.39
N GLN A 297 9.65 8.85 -13.32
CA GLN A 297 10.36 10.10 -13.06
C GLN A 297 9.39 11.25 -12.79
N GLY A 298 8.26 11.30 -13.53
CA GLY A 298 7.20 12.28 -13.30
C GLY A 298 6.57 12.13 -11.92
N LEU A 299 6.28 10.89 -11.50
CA LEU A 299 5.78 10.61 -10.16
C LEU A 299 6.83 10.96 -9.09
N ASN A 300 8.08 10.57 -9.28
CA ASN A 300 9.14 10.87 -8.33
C ASN A 300 9.33 12.39 -8.15
N LYS A 301 9.27 13.14 -9.25
CA LYS A 301 9.34 14.61 -9.20
C LYS A 301 8.18 15.21 -8.40
N ILE A 302 6.96 14.74 -8.60
CA ILE A 302 5.78 15.18 -7.81
C ILE A 302 6.04 14.95 -6.32
N ARG A 303 6.56 13.79 -5.96
CA ARG A 303 6.90 13.46 -4.57
C ARG A 303 8.00 14.35 -4.01
N GLU A 304 9.10 14.52 -4.74
CA GLU A 304 10.22 15.40 -4.34
C GLU A 304 9.77 16.85 -4.14
N ASP A 305 9.04 17.40 -5.10
CA ASP A 305 8.49 18.75 -5.04
C ASP A 305 7.55 18.92 -3.85
N TYR A 306 6.76 17.89 -3.56
CA TYR A 306 5.87 17.86 -2.42
C TYR A 306 6.64 17.87 -1.09
N PHE A 307 7.63 16.99 -0.92
CA PHE A 307 8.46 16.97 0.30
C PHE A 307 9.29 18.24 0.48
N ALA A 308 9.83 18.78 -0.60
CA ALA A 308 10.57 20.04 -0.55
C ALA A 308 9.72 21.21 -0.02
N ARG A 309 8.44 21.27 -0.40
CA ARG A 309 7.51 22.30 0.09
C ARG A 309 7.11 22.11 1.53
N ARG A 310 7.08 20.86 1.99
CA ARG A 310 6.72 20.52 3.37
C ARG A 310 7.89 20.63 4.35
N ALA A 311 9.11 20.75 3.86
CA ALA A 311 10.27 20.91 4.72
C ALA A 311 10.12 22.16 5.63
N GLY A 312 10.05 21.93 6.94
CA GLY A 312 9.85 22.97 7.94
C GLY A 312 8.39 23.33 8.27
N MET A 313 7.41 22.69 7.65
CA MET A 313 6.00 22.83 8.08
C MET A 313 5.73 21.98 9.32
N ALA A 314 4.77 22.42 10.15
CA ALA A 314 4.35 21.68 11.33
C ALA A 314 3.80 20.29 10.94
N GLU A 315 4.10 19.29 11.76
CA GLU A 315 3.46 17.99 11.62
C GLU A 315 1.95 18.10 11.88
N PHE A 316 1.16 17.34 11.11
CA PHE A 316 -0.26 17.23 11.41
C PHE A 316 -0.46 16.47 12.73
N PRO A 317 -1.36 16.95 13.60
CA PRO A 317 -1.70 16.19 14.78
C PRO A 317 -2.31 14.84 14.38
N PHE A 318 -1.89 13.79 15.06
CA PHE A 318 -2.54 12.49 14.91
C PHE A 318 -4.03 12.61 15.20
N ARG A 319 -4.83 11.97 14.35
CA ARG A 319 -6.29 11.89 14.49
C ARG A 319 -6.70 11.05 15.72
N TRP A 320 -5.87 10.13 16.13
CA TRP A 320 -6.11 9.13 17.16
C TRP A 320 -5.15 9.30 18.34
N THR A 321 -5.60 8.86 19.51
CA THR A 321 -4.83 8.85 20.76
C THR A 321 -4.44 7.42 21.15
N ALA A 322 -3.55 7.28 22.13
CA ALA A 322 -3.11 5.99 22.63
C ALA A 322 -4.24 5.22 23.38
#